data_bf2608b82dfc61e85264437e7e3871ae
#
_entry.id   bf2608b82dfc61e85264437e7e3871ae
#
_cell.length_a   1.000
_cell.length_b   1.000
_cell.length_c   1.000
_cell.angle_alpha   90.00
_cell.angle_beta   90.00
_cell.angle_gamma   90.00
#
_symmetry.space_group_name_H-M   'P 1'
#
loop_
_entity.id
_entity.type
_entity.pdbx_description
1 polymer ?
#
loop_
_entity_poly.entity_id
_entity_poly.type
_entity_poly.pdbx_seq_one_letter_code
_entity_poly.pdbx_strand_id
1 'polypeptide(L)'
;MAVGGPPVLVVTRLDDATADEVITELNRRRVPVVRLDPGDFPREVTLSGTFDSIGPGGALATGSRTVDLWNVRSVYWRRPTPYTADRAMDEQTGRWAVEEARYGLGGILAALPGARYLNHPWRNRDAEYKPAQLATAAACGFTVPPTLITNDPGRVRAFTDEHGPVIYKPLRETEYTDDTGRALTVWIEDVTPDQIDRQIRHTAHLFQQRVAKTADIRLTAVGDHLTAVRIDGSPGVDWRRHYDRLTYTSVPVPRR
;
A
#
# COMPACT_ATOMS: atom_id res chain seq x y z
N MET A 1 -10.02 -12.19 32.91
CA MET A 1 -11.28 -11.63 32.35
C MET A 1 -10.90 -10.44 31.50
N ALA A 2 -11.11 -10.51 30.20
CA ALA A 2 -10.82 -9.40 29.30
C ALA A 2 -11.84 -8.29 29.56
N VAL A 3 -11.40 -7.23 30.22
CA VAL A 3 -12.19 -5.99 30.38
C VAL A 3 -12.07 -5.22 29.08
N GLY A 4 -12.99 -5.47 28.17
CA GLY A 4 -13.09 -4.70 26.91
C GLY A 4 -13.81 -5.51 25.84
N GLY A 5 -14.65 -4.83 25.05
CA GLY A 5 -15.33 -5.44 23.90
C GLY A 5 -14.37 -5.96 22.81
N PRO A 6 -14.90 -6.38 21.65
CA PRO A 6 -14.08 -6.91 20.56
C PRO A 6 -12.97 -5.96 20.12
N PRO A 7 -11.72 -6.44 19.92
CA PRO A 7 -10.59 -5.58 19.60
C PRO A 7 -10.60 -5.07 18.17
N VAL A 8 -9.93 -3.96 17.96
CA VAL A 8 -9.46 -3.50 16.64
C VAL A 8 -8.10 -4.12 16.38
N LEU A 9 -7.95 -4.82 15.27
CA LEU A 9 -6.69 -5.34 14.80
C LEU A 9 -6.03 -4.30 13.88
N VAL A 10 -4.86 -3.81 14.27
CA VAL A 10 -4.06 -2.86 13.48
C VAL A 10 -2.93 -3.63 12.82
N VAL A 11 -3.10 -3.90 11.52
CA VAL A 11 -2.15 -4.70 10.73
C VAL A 11 -1.14 -3.77 10.06
N THR A 12 0.04 -3.67 10.66
CA THR A 12 1.10 -2.77 10.24
C THR A 12 2.42 -3.10 10.91
N ARG A 13 3.52 -2.66 10.31
CA ARG A 13 4.87 -2.72 10.90
C ARG A 13 5.00 -1.82 12.14
N LEU A 14 6.06 -2.04 12.92
CA LEU A 14 6.23 -1.39 14.21
C LEU A 14 6.51 0.13 14.09
N ASP A 15 7.20 0.56 13.04
CA ASP A 15 7.62 1.94 12.78
C ASP A 15 6.63 2.76 11.93
N ASP A 16 5.33 2.58 12.12
CA ASP A 16 4.28 3.34 11.40
C ASP A 16 3.66 4.43 12.30
N ALA A 17 4.23 5.64 12.24
CA ALA A 17 3.76 6.79 13.02
C ALA A 17 2.26 7.12 12.80
N THR A 18 1.73 6.90 11.59
CA THR A 18 0.29 7.11 11.34
C THR A 18 -0.56 6.09 12.09
N ALA A 19 -0.10 4.85 12.18
CA ALA A 19 -0.78 3.83 12.97
C ALA A 19 -0.70 4.14 14.48
N ASP A 20 0.40 4.71 14.95
CA ASP A 20 0.58 5.11 16.35
C ASP A 20 -0.45 6.17 16.76
N GLU A 21 -0.73 7.16 15.92
CA GLU A 21 -1.78 8.15 16.15
C GLU A 21 -3.18 7.51 16.23
N VAL A 22 -3.47 6.56 15.32
CA VAL A 22 -4.75 5.83 15.35
C VAL A 22 -4.88 4.98 16.62
N ILE A 23 -3.82 4.27 17.01
CA ILE A 23 -3.77 3.48 18.24
C ILE A 23 -3.97 4.37 19.47
N THR A 24 -3.32 5.51 19.50
CA THR A 24 -3.46 6.51 20.58
C THR A 24 -4.91 6.96 20.73
N GLU A 25 -5.56 7.31 19.63
CA GLU A 25 -6.97 7.72 19.64
C GLU A 25 -7.91 6.57 20.05
N LEU A 26 -7.67 5.34 19.58
CA LEU A 26 -8.43 4.16 20.01
C LEU A 26 -8.28 3.91 21.52
N ASN A 27 -7.06 4.03 22.06
CA ASN A 27 -6.79 3.89 23.48
C ASN A 27 -7.49 4.98 24.30
N ARG A 28 -7.47 6.25 23.82
CA ARG A 28 -8.23 7.36 24.44
C ARG A 28 -9.73 7.06 24.52
N ARG A 29 -10.27 6.37 23.51
CA ARG A 29 -11.66 5.90 23.47
C ARG A 29 -11.90 4.60 24.25
N ARG A 30 -10.88 4.06 24.91
CA ARG A 30 -10.94 2.76 25.63
C ARG A 30 -11.37 1.60 24.74
N VAL A 31 -11.01 1.64 23.44
CA VAL A 31 -11.24 0.55 22.49
C VAL A 31 -10.04 -0.40 22.58
N PRO A 32 -10.25 -1.70 22.80
CA PRO A 32 -9.17 -2.68 22.80
C PRO A 32 -8.48 -2.70 21.42
N VAL A 33 -7.15 -2.65 21.44
CA VAL A 33 -6.34 -2.66 20.21
C VAL A 33 -5.30 -3.76 20.30
N VAL A 34 -5.11 -4.45 19.19
CA VAL A 34 -3.98 -5.38 19.00
C VAL A 34 -3.24 -4.97 17.73
N ARG A 35 -1.96 -4.62 17.85
CA ARG A 35 -1.07 -4.41 16.73
C ARG A 35 -0.49 -5.75 16.30
N LEU A 36 -0.45 -5.99 15.01
CA LEU A 36 0.09 -7.18 14.39
C LEU A 36 0.89 -6.80 13.15
N ASP A 37 2.12 -7.26 13.06
CA ASP A 37 2.84 -7.27 11.79
C ASP A 37 2.89 -8.71 11.25
N PRO A 38 2.27 -9.01 10.10
CA PRO A 38 2.35 -10.32 9.46
C PRO A 38 3.78 -10.78 9.15
N GLY A 39 4.73 -9.87 8.97
CA GLY A 39 6.13 -10.20 8.77
C GLY A 39 6.83 -10.81 10.00
N ASP A 40 6.22 -10.68 11.18
CA ASP A 40 6.69 -11.34 12.41
C ASP A 40 6.31 -12.84 12.46
N PHE A 41 5.42 -13.29 11.58
CA PHE A 41 5.06 -14.70 11.47
C PHE A 41 6.13 -15.49 10.70
N PRO A 42 6.50 -16.71 11.15
CA PRO A 42 5.98 -17.46 12.30
C PRO A 42 6.79 -17.24 13.59
N ARG A 43 7.80 -16.39 13.61
CA ARG A 43 8.75 -16.28 14.72
C ARG A 43 8.14 -15.70 16.00
N GLU A 44 7.41 -14.59 15.87
CA GLU A 44 6.84 -13.85 17.01
C GLU A 44 5.32 -13.97 17.08
N VAL A 45 4.71 -14.59 16.08
CA VAL A 45 3.27 -14.76 15.95
C VAL A 45 2.95 -16.24 15.77
N THR A 46 2.04 -16.75 16.57
CA THR A 46 1.45 -18.09 16.40
C THR A 46 0.01 -17.97 15.95
N LEU A 47 -0.41 -18.88 15.07
CA LEU A 47 -1.75 -18.95 14.52
C LEU A 47 -2.30 -20.36 14.70
N SER A 48 -3.53 -20.44 15.20
CA SER A 48 -4.32 -21.67 15.21
C SER A 48 -5.70 -21.35 14.64
N GLY A 49 -5.99 -21.82 13.44
CA GLY A 49 -7.29 -21.67 12.77
C GLY A 49 -7.98 -23.00 12.62
N THR A 50 -9.26 -23.08 12.95
CA THR A 50 -10.12 -24.25 12.75
C THR A 50 -11.29 -23.88 11.83
N PHE A 51 -11.69 -24.80 10.99
CA PHE A 51 -12.80 -24.63 10.07
C PHE A 51 -13.64 -25.91 10.09
N ASP A 52 -14.90 -25.77 10.40
CA ASP A 52 -15.86 -26.88 10.40
C ASP A 52 -17.23 -26.42 9.92
N SER A 53 -18.24 -27.28 10.01
CA SER A 53 -19.62 -26.99 9.59
C SER A 53 -20.33 -25.93 10.44
N ILE A 54 -19.80 -25.61 11.63
CA ILE A 54 -20.31 -24.56 12.52
C ILE A 54 -19.74 -23.21 12.09
N GLY A 55 -18.54 -23.22 11.55
CA GLY A 55 -17.83 -22.04 11.01
C GLY A 55 -16.35 -22.01 11.35
N PRO A 56 -15.64 -20.91 11.00
CA PRO A 56 -14.23 -20.75 11.29
C PRO A 56 -14.00 -20.43 12.78
N GLY A 57 -12.95 -20.94 13.41
CA GLY A 57 -12.52 -20.71 14.80
C GLY A 57 -11.03 -20.47 14.90
N GLY A 58 -10.58 -20.09 16.09
CA GLY A 58 -9.15 -20.07 16.38
C GLY A 58 -8.65 -18.80 17.03
N ALA A 59 -7.35 -18.80 17.26
CA ALA A 59 -6.66 -17.71 17.93
C ALA A 59 -5.35 -17.35 17.24
N LEU A 60 -4.99 -16.10 17.36
CA LEU A 60 -3.69 -15.56 17.00
C LEU A 60 -3.03 -15.04 18.27
N ALA A 61 -1.80 -15.45 18.52
CA ALA A 61 -1.04 -14.97 19.67
C ALA A 61 0.24 -14.25 19.19
N THR A 62 0.48 -13.10 19.81
CA THR A 62 1.74 -12.36 19.75
C THR A 62 2.46 -12.51 21.09
N GLY A 63 3.69 -12.04 21.24
CA GLY A 63 4.42 -12.09 22.49
C GLY A 63 3.70 -11.46 23.70
N SER A 64 2.70 -10.59 23.48
CA SER A 64 2.01 -9.85 24.55
C SER A 64 0.51 -10.10 24.61
N ARG A 65 -0.13 -10.64 23.58
CA ARG A 65 -1.60 -10.76 23.52
C ARG A 65 -2.04 -11.97 22.72
N THR A 66 -3.19 -12.52 23.11
CA THR A 66 -3.93 -13.52 22.34
C THR A 66 -5.23 -12.90 21.85
N VAL A 67 -5.55 -13.09 20.59
CA VAL A 67 -6.74 -12.59 19.89
C VAL A 67 -7.60 -13.77 19.48
N ASP A 68 -8.85 -13.78 19.93
CA ASP A 68 -9.87 -14.64 19.36
C ASP A 68 -10.25 -14.10 17.98
N LEU A 69 -9.99 -14.87 16.94
CA LEU A 69 -10.22 -14.48 15.55
C LEU A 69 -11.70 -14.27 15.20
N TRP A 70 -12.62 -14.88 15.99
CA TRP A 70 -14.07 -14.68 15.83
C TRP A 70 -14.57 -13.36 16.40
N ASN A 71 -13.81 -12.81 17.34
CA ASN A 71 -14.22 -11.65 18.10
C ASN A 71 -13.46 -10.39 17.71
N VAL A 72 -13.01 -10.29 16.44
CA VAL A 72 -12.37 -9.09 15.92
C VAL A 72 -13.44 -8.13 15.40
N ARG A 73 -13.52 -6.93 15.98
CA ARG A 73 -14.47 -5.88 15.61
C ARG A 73 -14.17 -5.28 14.25
N SER A 74 -12.91 -4.94 14.01
CA SER A 74 -12.46 -4.32 12.78
C SER A 74 -10.96 -4.51 12.56
N VAL A 75 -10.55 -4.37 11.30
CA VAL A 75 -9.17 -4.46 10.86
C VAL A 75 -8.78 -3.14 10.22
N TYR A 76 -7.75 -2.50 10.74
CA TYR A 76 -7.06 -1.40 10.09
C TYR A 76 -5.83 -1.95 9.38
N TRP A 77 -5.96 -2.21 8.08
CA TRP A 77 -4.87 -2.73 7.25
C TRP A 77 -4.05 -1.60 6.68
N ARG A 78 -2.79 -1.48 7.09
CA ARG A 78 -1.98 -0.31 6.79
C ARG A 78 -0.72 -0.65 5.98
N ARG A 79 0.37 -0.95 6.65
CA ARG A 79 1.69 -1.20 6.04
C ARG A 79 2.39 -2.39 6.71
N PRO A 80 1.85 -3.60 6.59
CA PRO A 80 2.54 -4.79 7.10
C PRO A 80 3.85 -4.99 6.34
N THR A 81 4.85 -5.54 7.03
CA THR A 81 6.05 -6.03 6.36
C THR A 81 5.74 -7.31 5.57
N PRO A 82 6.49 -7.60 4.52
CA PRO A 82 6.37 -8.87 3.80
C PRO A 82 6.60 -10.07 4.73
N TYR A 83 5.95 -11.18 4.41
CA TYR A 83 6.27 -12.46 5.03
C TYR A 83 7.71 -12.85 4.74
N THR A 84 8.40 -13.41 5.72
CA THR A 84 9.79 -13.85 5.59
C THR A 84 9.94 -15.30 5.96
N ALA A 85 10.82 -16.01 5.27
CA ALA A 85 11.20 -17.36 5.64
C ALA A 85 12.21 -17.36 6.79
N ASP A 86 12.29 -18.47 7.53
CA ASP A 86 13.37 -18.69 8.48
C ASP A 86 14.71 -18.79 7.72
N ARG A 87 15.74 -18.18 8.27
CA ARG A 87 17.10 -18.16 7.67
C ARG A 87 17.75 -19.53 7.55
N ALA A 88 17.27 -20.52 8.32
CA ALA A 88 17.76 -21.89 8.25
C ALA A 88 17.19 -22.68 7.05
N MET A 89 16.16 -22.16 6.36
CA MET A 89 15.57 -22.77 5.18
C MET A 89 16.43 -22.49 3.96
N ASP A 90 16.54 -23.49 3.05
CA ASP A 90 17.05 -23.24 1.71
C ASP A 90 16.11 -22.31 0.92
N GLU A 91 16.61 -21.76 -0.18
CA GLU A 91 15.88 -20.75 -0.95
C GLU A 91 14.53 -21.25 -1.49
N GLN A 92 14.45 -22.50 -1.95
CA GLN A 92 13.21 -23.06 -2.50
C GLN A 92 12.17 -23.30 -1.40
N THR A 93 12.58 -23.90 -0.30
CA THR A 93 11.73 -24.14 0.88
C THR A 93 11.28 -22.82 1.48
N GLY A 94 12.18 -21.85 1.54
CA GLY A 94 11.86 -20.50 2.03
C GLY A 94 10.79 -19.79 1.18
N ARG A 95 10.90 -19.85 -0.15
CA ARG A 95 9.86 -19.31 -1.04
C ARG A 95 8.51 -19.99 -0.83
N TRP A 96 8.49 -21.30 -0.72
CA TRP A 96 7.28 -22.06 -0.43
C TRP A 96 6.66 -21.66 0.93
N ALA A 97 7.47 -21.57 1.98
CA ALA A 97 6.99 -21.17 3.32
C ALA A 97 6.39 -19.76 3.34
N VAL A 98 6.96 -18.81 2.59
CA VAL A 98 6.41 -17.45 2.44
C VAL A 98 5.04 -17.48 1.77
N GLU A 99 4.85 -18.30 0.73
CA GLU A 99 3.55 -18.44 0.08
C GLU A 99 2.53 -19.13 1.00
N GLU A 100 2.91 -20.18 1.76
CA GLU A 100 2.04 -20.80 2.75
C GLU A 100 1.61 -19.81 3.84
N ALA A 101 2.52 -18.97 4.32
CA ALA A 101 2.20 -17.90 5.27
C ALA A 101 1.21 -16.87 4.67
N ARG A 102 1.41 -16.50 3.41
CA ARG A 102 0.53 -15.58 2.68
C ARG A 102 -0.89 -16.14 2.55
N TYR A 103 -1.02 -17.40 2.15
CA TYR A 103 -2.33 -18.04 1.98
C TYR A 103 -2.96 -18.43 3.32
N GLY A 104 -2.18 -18.94 4.28
CA GLY A 104 -2.64 -19.34 5.60
C GLY A 104 -3.00 -18.12 6.48
N LEU A 105 -2.02 -17.43 7.01
CA LEU A 105 -2.26 -16.26 7.89
C LEU A 105 -2.97 -15.13 7.13
N GLY A 106 -2.47 -14.79 5.93
CA GLY A 106 -3.05 -13.73 5.11
C GLY A 106 -4.49 -14.01 4.72
N GLY A 107 -4.82 -15.28 4.39
CA GLY A 107 -6.18 -15.72 4.09
C GLY A 107 -7.11 -15.58 5.29
N ILE A 108 -6.67 -16.00 6.48
CA ILE A 108 -7.44 -15.87 7.72
C ILE A 108 -7.66 -14.39 8.05
N LEU A 109 -6.62 -13.56 8.02
CA LEU A 109 -6.73 -12.13 8.29
C LEU A 109 -7.65 -11.39 7.31
N ALA A 110 -7.76 -11.86 6.07
CA ALA A 110 -8.67 -11.31 5.07
C ALA A 110 -10.12 -11.83 5.17
N ALA A 111 -10.35 -12.88 5.95
CA ALA A 111 -11.66 -13.56 6.04
C ALA A 111 -12.25 -13.57 7.46
N LEU A 112 -11.87 -12.62 8.33
CA LEU A 112 -12.36 -12.54 9.70
C LEU A 112 -13.87 -12.28 9.71
N PRO A 113 -14.68 -13.14 10.33
CA PRO A 113 -16.13 -13.03 10.30
C PRO A 113 -16.64 -11.77 10.99
N GLY A 114 -17.49 -11.02 10.29
CA GLY A 114 -18.12 -9.81 10.83
C GLY A 114 -17.18 -8.61 11.03
N ALA A 115 -15.88 -8.76 10.81
CA ALA A 115 -14.93 -7.67 10.96
C ALA A 115 -15.13 -6.60 9.86
N ARG A 116 -15.06 -5.32 10.28
CA ARG A 116 -15.05 -4.19 9.33
C ARG A 116 -13.61 -3.87 8.94
N TYR A 117 -13.35 -3.80 7.65
CA TYR A 117 -12.00 -3.52 7.15
C TYR A 117 -11.83 -2.05 6.72
N LEU A 118 -10.70 -1.49 7.08
CA LEU A 118 -10.25 -0.19 6.61
C LEU A 118 -8.77 -0.30 6.14
N ASN A 119 -8.48 -0.61 4.90
CA ASN A 119 -9.34 -1.22 3.87
C ASN A 119 -9.14 -2.73 3.83
N HIS A 120 -9.98 -3.44 3.10
CA HIS A 120 -9.82 -4.88 2.91
C HIS A 120 -8.55 -5.17 2.10
N PRO A 121 -7.66 -6.10 2.55
CA PRO A 121 -6.35 -6.31 1.92
C PRO A 121 -6.42 -6.69 0.43
N TRP A 122 -7.40 -7.50 0.02
CA TRP A 122 -7.56 -7.85 -1.39
C TRP A 122 -8.01 -6.65 -2.22
N ARG A 123 -8.89 -5.78 -1.69
CA ARG A 123 -9.30 -4.56 -2.39
C ARG A 123 -8.17 -3.54 -2.49
N ASN A 124 -7.30 -3.46 -1.46
CA ASN A 124 -6.07 -2.67 -1.55
C ASN A 124 -5.17 -3.15 -2.68
N ARG A 125 -4.95 -4.48 -2.75
CA ARG A 125 -4.14 -5.08 -3.81
C ARG A 125 -4.74 -4.81 -5.20
N ASP A 126 -6.04 -4.99 -5.37
CA ASP A 126 -6.72 -4.72 -6.64
C ASP A 126 -6.62 -3.24 -7.03
N ALA A 127 -6.69 -2.34 -6.03
CA ALA A 127 -6.56 -0.90 -6.24
C ALA A 127 -5.11 -0.44 -6.56
N GLU A 128 -4.09 -1.27 -6.37
CA GLU A 128 -2.70 -0.93 -6.72
C GLU A 128 -2.43 -0.92 -8.23
N TYR A 129 -3.26 -1.59 -9.03
CA TYR A 129 -3.08 -1.65 -10.48
C TYR A 129 -3.34 -0.31 -11.14
N LYS A 130 -2.30 0.43 -11.55
CA LYS A 130 -2.41 1.75 -12.19
C LYS A 130 -3.30 1.77 -13.44
N PRO A 131 -3.29 0.78 -14.34
CA PRO A 131 -4.24 0.75 -15.47
C PRO A 131 -5.69 0.77 -15.00
N ALA A 132 -6.04 0.01 -13.96
CA ALA A 132 -7.39 -0.01 -13.41
C ALA A 132 -7.74 1.32 -12.72
N GLN A 133 -6.78 1.94 -12.01
CA GLN A 133 -6.95 3.27 -11.41
C GLN A 133 -7.26 4.33 -12.48
N LEU A 134 -6.50 4.35 -13.59
CA LEU A 134 -6.69 5.31 -14.68
C LEU A 134 -8.05 5.12 -15.36
N ALA A 135 -8.44 3.88 -15.65
CA ALA A 135 -9.74 3.56 -16.23
C ALA A 135 -10.89 3.97 -15.31
N THR A 136 -10.78 3.68 -14.01
CA THR A 136 -11.79 4.06 -13.01
C THR A 136 -11.87 5.57 -12.87
N ALA A 137 -10.75 6.28 -12.83
CA ALA A 137 -10.73 7.73 -12.75
C ALA A 137 -11.44 8.36 -13.96
N ALA A 138 -11.15 7.89 -15.17
CA ALA A 138 -11.83 8.35 -16.38
C ALA A 138 -13.34 8.07 -16.35
N ALA A 139 -13.75 6.86 -15.93
CA ALA A 139 -15.16 6.49 -15.79
C ALA A 139 -15.90 7.34 -14.75
N CYS A 140 -15.18 7.79 -13.70
CA CYS A 140 -15.71 8.74 -12.70
C CYS A 140 -15.70 10.21 -13.16
N GLY A 141 -15.26 10.48 -14.40
CA GLY A 141 -15.22 11.83 -14.98
C GLY A 141 -14.03 12.69 -14.56
N PHE A 142 -12.97 12.09 -14.02
CA PHE A 142 -11.71 12.80 -13.79
C PHE A 142 -10.97 13.02 -15.10
N THR A 143 -10.28 14.18 -15.21
CA THR A 143 -9.32 14.40 -16.29
C THR A 143 -8.07 13.56 -16.01
N VAL A 144 -7.85 12.55 -16.84
CA VAL A 144 -6.67 11.70 -16.79
C VAL A 144 -5.66 12.21 -17.81
N PRO A 145 -4.43 12.55 -17.42
CA PRO A 145 -3.41 12.92 -18.39
C PRO A 145 -3.15 11.78 -19.37
N PRO A 146 -2.87 12.04 -20.66
CA PRO A 146 -2.45 11.03 -21.61
C PRO A 146 -1.40 10.10 -21.01
N THR A 147 -1.63 8.81 -21.11
CA THR A 147 -0.81 7.78 -20.45
C THR A 147 -0.58 6.62 -21.40
N LEU A 148 0.67 6.19 -21.50
CA LEU A 148 1.12 5.05 -22.30
C LEU A 148 1.73 4.01 -21.38
N ILE A 149 1.32 2.75 -21.53
CA ILE A 149 2.00 1.61 -20.90
C ILE A 149 2.53 0.74 -22.03
N THR A 150 3.85 0.57 -22.11
CA THR A 150 4.49 -0.13 -23.22
C THR A 150 5.84 -0.70 -22.83
N ASN A 151 6.31 -1.65 -23.65
CA ASN A 151 7.70 -2.10 -23.71
C ASN A 151 8.34 -1.81 -25.08
N ASP A 152 7.76 -0.90 -25.88
CA ASP A 152 8.26 -0.53 -27.20
C ASP A 152 8.86 0.88 -27.19
N PRO A 153 10.19 1.03 -27.36
CA PRO A 153 10.84 2.34 -27.40
C PRO A 153 10.32 3.25 -28.53
N GLY A 154 9.90 2.67 -29.65
CA GLY A 154 9.32 3.42 -30.77
C GLY A 154 8.00 4.08 -30.38
N ARG A 155 7.16 3.37 -29.66
CA ARG A 155 5.90 3.93 -29.12
C ARG A 155 6.14 5.02 -28.10
N VAL A 156 7.19 4.91 -27.27
CA VAL A 156 7.54 5.97 -26.30
C VAL A 156 7.94 7.25 -27.03
N ARG A 157 8.79 7.16 -28.08
CA ARG A 157 9.19 8.32 -28.89
C ARG A 157 7.98 9.00 -29.53
N ALA A 158 7.14 8.22 -30.20
CA ALA A 158 5.92 8.76 -30.83
C ALA A 158 4.99 9.43 -29.80
N PHE A 159 4.85 8.85 -28.62
CA PHE A 159 4.06 9.41 -27.54
C PHE A 159 4.65 10.73 -27.01
N THR A 160 5.97 10.83 -26.92
CA THR A 160 6.67 12.06 -26.52
C THR A 160 6.53 13.14 -27.59
N ASP A 161 6.61 12.78 -28.87
CA ASP A 161 6.44 13.72 -29.98
C ASP A 161 5.00 14.28 -30.02
N GLU A 162 4.00 13.45 -29.70
CA GLU A 162 2.58 13.83 -29.72
C GLU A 162 2.17 14.68 -28.51
N HIS A 163 2.66 14.31 -27.31
CA HIS A 163 2.16 14.88 -26.06
C HIS A 163 3.15 15.82 -25.35
N GLY A 164 4.35 16.03 -25.90
CA GLY A 164 5.39 16.88 -25.31
C GLY A 164 6.10 16.21 -24.14
N PRO A 165 6.54 16.97 -23.14
CA PRO A 165 7.28 16.42 -22.01
C PRO A 165 6.50 15.32 -21.30
N VAL A 166 7.15 14.17 -21.08
CA VAL A 166 6.59 13.03 -20.39
C VAL A 166 7.38 12.70 -19.13
N ILE A 167 6.71 12.04 -18.19
CA ILE A 167 7.31 11.52 -16.99
C ILE A 167 7.20 10.00 -16.97
N TYR A 168 8.18 9.35 -16.37
CA TYR A 168 8.14 7.94 -16.01
C TYR A 168 7.52 7.78 -14.63
N LYS A 169 6.64 6.79 -14.47
CA LYS A 169 6.09 6.38 -13.17
C LYS A 169 6.26 4.88 -12.99
N PRO A 170 6.80 4.39 -11.86
CA PRO A 170 6.78 2.97 -11.59
C PRO A 170 5.33 2.47 -11.53
N LEU A 171 5.05 1.32 -12.13
CA LEU A 171 3.72 0.70 -12.10
C LEU A 171 3.31 0.30 -10.69
N ARG A 172 4.28 -0.09 -9.87
CA ARG A 172 4.11 -0.43 -8.47
C ARG A 172 5.31 0.08 -7.68
N GLU A 173 5.07 0.52 -6.45
CA GLU A 173 6.14 0.72 -5.48
C GLU A 173 6.59 -0.66 -4.99
N THR A 174 7.82 -1.02 -5.27
CA THR A 174 8.42 -2.31 -4.90
C THR A 174 9.73 -2.02 -4.18
N GLU A 175 10.04 -2.81 -3.17
CA GLU A 175 11.37 -2.80 -2.59
C GLU A 175 12.39 -3.19 -3.67
N TYR A 176 13.36 -2.32 -3.87
CA TYR A 176 14.47 -2.51 -4.78
C TYR A 176 15.75 -2.25 -4.00
N THR A 177 16.73 -3.12 -4.16
CA THR A 177 18.02 -2.97 -3.49
C THR A 177 19.14 -2.97 -4.52
N ASP A 178 20.19 -2.22 -4.24
CA ASP A 178 21.44 -2.31 -5.00
C ASP A 178 22.24 -3.57 -4.63
N ASP A 179 23.36 -3.78 -5.31
CA ASP A 179 24.25 -4.94 -5.10
C ASP A 179 24.84 -5.00 -3.67
N THR A 180 24.73 -3.92 -2.91
CA THR A 180 25.16 -3.86 -1.50
C THR A 180 24.03 -4.15 -0.52
N GLY A 181 22.79 -4.36 -1.01
CA GLY A 181 21.59 -4.56 -0.20
C GLY A 181 20.97 -3.25 0.31
N ARG A 182 21.43 -2.09 -0.16
CA ARG A 182 20.85 -0.78 0.20
C ARG A 182 19.52 -0.60 -0.52
N ALA A 183 18.48 -0.22 0.23
CA ALA A 183 17.17 0.07 -0.33
C ALA A 183 17.22 1.26 -1.30
N LEU A 184 16.65 1.06 -2.47
CA LEU A 184 16.50 2.07 -3.51
C LEU A 184 15.02 2.37 -3.74
N THR A 185 14.71 3.60 -4.10
CA THR A 185 13.36 4.03 -4.48
C THR A 185 13.37 4.47 -5.94
N VAL A 186 12.46 3.90 -6.73
CA VAL A 186 12.23 4.35 -8.11
C VAL A 186 11.27 5.54 -8.06
N TRP A 187 11.80 6.71 -8.32
CA TRP A 187 11.05 7.97 -8.29
C TRP A 187 10.30 8.23 -9.61
N ILE A 188 9.32 9.14 -9.53
CA ILE A 188 8.74 9.74 -10.73
C ILE A 188 9.74 10.75 -11.27
N GLU A 189 10.10 10.65 -12.54
CA GLU A 189 11.11 11.50 -13.18
C GLU A 189 10.68 11.94 -14.57
N ASP A 190 11.19 13.11 -15.00
CA ASP A 190 11.09 13.53 -16.40
C ASP A 190 11.89 12.57 -17.29
N VAL A 191 11.36 12.25 -18.45
CA VAL A 191 12.02 11.37 -19.43
C VAL A 191 12.72 12.20 -20.49
N THR A 192 14.03 11.95 -20.66
CA THR A 192 14.82 12.56 -21.71
C THR A 192 14.96 11.62 -22.92
N PRO A 193 15.17 12.13 -24.16
CA PRO A 193 15.26 11.30 -25.36
C PRO A 193 16.33 10.20 -25.30
N ASP A 194 17.45 10.46 -24.63
CA ASP A 194 18.56 9.50 -24.45
C ASP A 194 18.21 8.33 -23.52
N GLN A 195 17.23 8.50 -22.64
CA GLN A 195 16.72 7.43 -21.79
C GLN A 195 15.76 6.47 -22.53
N ILE A 196 15.32 6.83 -23.75
CA ILE A 196 14.42 6.00 -24.55
C ILE A 196 15.26 5.03 -25.38
N ASP A 197 15.74 3.99 -24.76
CA ASP A 197 16.63 3.00 -25.36
C ASP A 197 16.02 1.58 -25.40
N ARG A 198 16.86 0.59 -25.74
CA ARG A 198 16.46 -0.83 -25.84
C ARG A 198 16.06 -1.46 -24.51
N GLN A 199 16.47 -0.91 -23.37
CA GLN A 199 16.17 -1.47 -22.05
C GLN A 199 14.66 -1.42 -21.74
N ILE A 200 13.93 -0.51 -22.37
CA ILE A 200 12.46 -0.44 -22.31
C ILE A 200 11.81 -1.78 -22.73
N ARG A 201 12.47 -2.58 -23.57
CA ARG A 201 11.93 -3.88 -24.01
C ARG A 201 11.91 -4.95 -22.94
N HIS A 202 12.58 -4.74 -21.80
CA HIS A 202 12.73 -5.77 -20.78
C HIS A 202 11.48 -5.95 -19.91
N THR A 203 10.60 -4.95 -19.82
CA THR A 203 9.35 -5.04 -19.05
C THR A 203 8.35 -3.97 -19.49
N ALA A 204 7.18 -3.95 -18.87
CA ALA A 204 6.19 -2.89 -19.05
C ALA A 204 6.58 -1.63 -18.27
N HIS A 205 6.48 -0.47 -18.92
CA HIS A 205 6.76 0.82 -18.33
C HIS A 205 5.58 1.78 -18.51
N LEU A 206 5.34 2.66 -17.55
CA LEU A 206 4.31 3.68 -17.63
C LEU A 206 4.94 5.04 -17.89
N PHE A 207 4.53 5.65 -18.99
CA PHE A 207 4.85 7.02 -19.37
C PHE A 207 3.56 7.85 -19.35
N GLN A 208 3.64 9.07 -18.87
CA GLN A 208 2.47 9.95 -18.77
C GLN A 208 2.87 11.37 -19.16
N GLN A 209 1.98 12.06 -19.84
CA GLN A 209 2.18 13.48 -20.12
C GLN A 209 2.47 14.24 -18.82
N ARG A 210 3.50 15.08 -18.83
CA ARG A 210 3.83 15.94 -17.69
C ARG A 210 2.77 17.02 -17.53
N VAL A 211 2.14 17.05 -16.38
CA VAL A 211 1.18 18.09 -16.02
C VAL A 211 1.93 19.28 -15.40
N ALA A 212 1.75 20.47 -15.95
CA ALA A 212 2.20 21.70 -15.32
C ALA A 212 1.33 21.94 -14.09
N LYS A 213 1.91 21.78 -12.91
CA LYS A 213 1.19 21.90 -11.62
C LYS A 213 1.76 23.04 -10.78
N THR A 214 0.90 23.73 -10.05
CA THR A 214 1.29 24.75 -9.06
C THR A 214 1.38 24.16 -7.66
N ALA A 215 0.71 23.05 -7.39
CA ALA A 215 0.72 22.32 -6.13
C ALA A 215 0.24 20.88 -6.34
N ASP A 216 0.45 20.04 -5.37
CA ASP A 216 -0.20 18.73 -5.28
C ASP A 216 -1.36 18.80 -4.27
N ILE A 217 -2.44 18.07 -4.53
CA ILE A 217 -3.55 17.93 -3.59
C ILE A 217 -3.63 16.48 -3.14
N ARG A 218 -3.54 16.28 -1.83
CA ARG A 218 -3.83 14.98 -1.22
C ARG A 218 -5.28 14.95 -0.75
N LEU A 219 -6.10 14.20 -1.46
CA LEU A 219 -7.47 13.94 -1.07
C LEU A 219 -7.53 12.62 -0.30
N THR A 220 -8.14 12.65 0.88
CA THR A 220 -8.40 11.46 1.68
C THR A 220 -9.91 11.28 1.84
N ALA A 221 -10.40 10.09 1.55
CA ALA A 221 -11.80 9.71 1.68
C ALA A 221 -11.95 8.60 2.72
N VAL A 222 -12.86 8.79 3.69
CA VAL A 222 -13.22 7.78 4.69
C VAL A 222 -14.75 7.74 4.79
N GLY A 223 -15.36 6.74 4.19
CA GLY A 223 -16.82 6.74 3.97
C GLY A 223 -17.20 7.99 3.15
N ASP A 224 -18.15 8.77 3.66
CA ASP A 224 -18.62 10.00 3.01
C ASP A 224 -17.80 11.23 3.41
N HIS A 225 -16.83 11.09 4.29
CA HIS A 225 -15.97 12.19 4.71
C HIS A 225 -14.77 12.35 3.77
N LEU A 226 -14.62 13.56 3.26
CA LEU A 226 -13.50 13.95 2.41
C LEU A 226 -12.68 15.03 3.09
N THR A 227 -11.37 14.89 3.04
CA THR A 227 -10.42 15.93 3.45
C THR A 227 -9.42 16.18 2.35
N ALA A 228 -9.07 17.44 2.12
CA ALA A 228 -8.09 17.82 1.11
C ALA A 228 -6.96 18.63 1.76
N VAL A 229 -5.74 18.28 1.41
CA VAL A 229 -4.52 18.97 1.85
C VAL A 229 -3.72 19.37 0.62
N ARG A 230 -3.46 20.66 0.50
CA ARG A 230 -2.55 21.23 -0.49
C ARG A 230 -1.12 21.03 -0.02
N ILE A 231 -0.26 20.60 -0.91
CA ILE A 231 1.16 20.36 -0.69
C ILE A 231 1.92 21.31 -1.62
N ASP A 232 2.67 22.22 -1.05
CA ASP A 232 3.49 23.21 -1.73
C ASP A 232 4.98 22.99 -1.41
N GLY A 233 5.88 23.59 -2.20
CA GLY A 233 7.32 23.62 -1.96
C GLY A 233 8.13 22.53 -2.68
N SER A 234 7.49 21.64 -3.44
CA SER A 234 8.22 20.64 -4.22
C SER A 234 8.80 21.26 -5.51
N PRO A 235 10.13 21.23 -5.70
CA PRO A 235 10.76 21.75 -6.92
C PRO A 235 10.63 20.82 -8.14
N GLY A 236 10.14 19.59 -7.96
CA GLY A 236 10.13 18.55 -8.98
C GLY A 236 8.77 17.93 -9.23
N VAL A 237 8.78 16.90 -10.07
CA VAL A 237 7.55 16.14 -10.42
C VAL A 237 7.07 15.24 -9.28
N ASP A 238 7.96 14.75 -8.44
CA ASP A 238 7.62 13.94 -7.27
C ASP A 238 7.91 14.69 -5.96
N TRP A 239 6.84 15.15 -5.29
CA TRP A 239 6.95 15.89 -4.05
C TRP A 239 7.57 15.07 -2.89
N ARG A 240 7.52 13.75 -2.95
CA ARG A 240 8.05 12.86 -1.90
C ARG A 240 9.56 12.90 -1.77
N ARG A 241 10.27 13.43 -2.78
CA ARG A 241 11.75 13.59 -2.72
C ARG A 241 12.21 14.71 -1.78
N HIS A 242 11.30 15.60 -1.37
CA HIS A 242 11.64 16.86 -0.71
C HIS A 242 10.77 17.13 0.53
N TYR A 243 10.53 16.11 1.35
CA TYR A 243 9.69 16.23 2.56
C TYR A 243 10.09 17.38 3.49
N ASP A 244 11.40 17.68 3.56
CA ASP A 244 11.99 18.75 4.37
C ASP A 244 11.59 20.17 3.92
N ARG A 245 11.07 20.33 2.70
CA ARG A 245 10.71 21.62 2.10
C ARG A 245 9.22 21.82 1.92
N LEU A 246 8.42 20.83 2.28
CA LEU A 246 7.00 20.85 2.00
C LEU A 246 6.23 21.63 3.05
N THR A 247 5.24 22.38 2.59
CA THR A 247 4.19 22.95 3.44
C THR A 247 2.85 22.29 3.14
N TYR A 248 2.08 22.09 4.21
CA TYR A 248 0.80 21.40 4.15
C TYR A 248 -0.30 22.34 4.63
N THR A 249 -1.27 22.62 3.76
CA THR A 249 -2.39 23.51 4.09
C THR A 249 -3.70 22.78 3.85
N SER A 250 -4.56 22.74 4.87
CA SER A 250 -5.92 22.24 4.70
C SER A 250 -6.70 23.17 3.76
N VAL A 251 -7.35 22.60 2.76
CA VAL A 251 -8.10 23.33 1.75
C VAL A 251 -9.52 22.75 1.61
N PRO A 252 -10.49 23.52 1.15
CA PRO A 252 -11.80 23.00 0.81
C PRO A 252 -11.68 21.88 -0.23
N VAL A 253 -12.50 20.84 -0.09
CA VAL A 253 -12.58 19.79 -1.11
C VAL A 253 -13.08 20.40 -2.41
N PRO A 254 -12.35 20.23 -3.53
CA PRO A 254 -12.78 20.77 -4.82
C PRO A 254 -14.19 20.27 -5.17
N ARG A 255 -15.05 21.18 -5.54
CA ARG A 255 -16.37 20.84 -6.13
C ARG A 255 -16.16 20.61 -7.63
N ARG A 256 -16.95 19.69 -8.18
CA ARG A 256 -17.02 19.50 -9.64
C ARG A 256 -17.50 20.77 -10.32
#